data_6c123fa5e30bd13b5a309e77add6d41b
#
_entry.id   6c123fa5e30bd13b5a309e77add6d41b
#
_cell.length_a   1.000
_cell.length_b   1.000
_cell.length_c   1.000
_cell.angle_alpha   90.00
_cell.angle_beta   90.00
_cell.angle_gamma   90.00
#
_symmetry.space_group_name_H-M   'P 1'
#
loop_
_entity.id
_entity.type
_entity.pdbx_description
1 polymer ?
#
loop_
_entity_poly.entity_id
_entity_poly.type
_entity_poly.pdbx_seq_one_letter_code
_entity_poly.pdbx_strand_id
1 'polypeptide(L)'
;MKKHVGVGSNKMRNKLGRRFDEALRFASKKHGRQTRKGTDVPYIAHLLGVASLVLEAGGDEDMAIAALLHDVVEDCGGAPMLEEIRRRFGSRVAHIVDGCTDAYTRPKPPWRERKERYLKRLATEDSDTRLVSAADKLHNARAILTDYRESGESTWERFTGKREGTLWYYRQLVKEFSRGKDNRLTNEMERVVSELEKLAATNGGDVSKRRSNRSHKQKD
;
A
#
# COMPACT_ATOMS: atom_id res chain seq x y z
N MET A 1 9.68 27.43 -42.59
CA MET A 1 10.01 26.02 -42.31
C MET A 1 9.80 25.73 -40.83
N LYS A 2 8.65 25.16 -40.45
CA LYS A 2 8.37 24.73 -39.05
C LYS A 2 8.85 23.30 -38.90
N LYS A 3 9.84 23.07 -38.01
CA LYS A 3 10.33 21.73 -37.66
C LYS A 3 9.27 21.03 -36.83
N HIS A 4 8.74 19.93 -37.37
CA HIS A 4 7.97 18.96 -36.61
C HIS A 4 8.96 18.25 -35.66
N VAL A 5 8.80 18.45 -34.36
CA VAL A 5 9.47 17.69 -33.32
C VAL A 5 8.66 16.43 -33.13
N GLY A 6 9.29 15.27 -33.37
CA GLY A 6 8.67 13.97 -33.38
C GLY A 6 8.10 13.55 -32.02
N VAL A 7 6.79 13.34 -31.97
CA VAL A 7 6.06 12.61 -30.92
C VAL A 7 6.06 11.13 -31.30
N GLY A 8 7.19 10.46 -31.14
CA GLY A 8 7.36 9.10 -31.66
C GLY A 8 7.88 8.03 -30.71
N SER A 9 8.09 8.31 -29.39
CA SER A 9 8.79 7.34 -28.52
C SER A 9 8.01 6.83 -27.30
N ASN A 10 6.83 7.36 -27.00
CA ASN A 10 6.14 7.02 -25.73
C ASN A 10 5.01 6.00 -25.88
N LYS A 11 4.66 5.60 -27.10
CA LYS A 11 3.49 4.73 -27.37
C LYS A 11 3.74 3.24 -27.12
N MET A 12 5.01 2.78 -26.97
CA MET A 12 5.35 1.36 -26.74
C MET A 12 5.61 1.00 -25.28
N ARG A 13 5.78 1.97 -24.38
CA ARG A 13 6.10 1.70 -22.97
C ARG A 13 4.93 1.17 -22.13
N ASN A 14 3.69 1.38 -22.55
CA ASN A 14 2.50 1.08 -21.74
C ASN A 14 1.68 -0.10 -22.29
N LYS A 15 2.25 -0.97 -23.11
CA LYS A 15 1.53 -2.14 -23.61
C LYS A 15 1.72 -3.30 -22.65
N LEU A 16 0.64 -3.73 -22.00
CA LEU A 16 0.62 -4.96 -21.21
C LEU A 16 0.59 -6.17 -22.16
N GLY A 17 1.43 -7.16 -21.88
CA GLY A 17 1.59 -8.36 -22.67
C GLY A 17 1.31 -9.65 -21.89
N ARG A 18 1.72 -10.79 -22.46
CA ARG A 18 1.54 -12.10 -21.83
C ARG A 18 2.18 -12.24 -20.46
N ARG A 19 3.25 -11.48 -20.17
CA ARG A 19 3.91 -11.48 -18.86
C ARG A 19 2.99 -10.95 -17.79
N PHE A 20 2.24 -9.88 -18.08
CA PHE A 20 1.25 -9.32 -17.17
C PHE A 20 0.11 -10.31 -16.91
N ASP A 21 -0.41 -10.98 -17.98
CA ASP A 21 -1.46 -12.01 -17.85
C ASP A 21 -0.99 -13.18 -16.98
N GLU A 22 0.29 -13.57 -17.13
CA GLU A 22 0.90 -14.62 -16.31
C GLU A 22 1.02 -14.19 -14.86
N ALA A 23 1.45 -12.95 -14.59
CA ALA A 23 1.56 -12.41 -13.25
C ALA A 23 0.21 -12.33 -12.55
N LEU A 24 -0.83 -11.90 -13.25
CA LEU A 24 -2.18 -11.87 -12.72
C LEU A 24 -2.68 -13.26 -12.34
N ARG A 25 -2.50 -14.26 -13.20
CA ARG A 25 -2.84 -15.67 -12.90
C ARG A 25 -2.03 -16.20 -11.72
N PHE A 26 -0.75 -15.86 -11.66
CA PHE A 26 0.13 -16.28 -10.58
C PHE A 26 -0.31 -15.67 -9.23
N ALA A 27 -0.52 -14.36 -9.17
CA ALA A 27 -1.00 -13.65 -7.98
C ALA A 27 -2.36 -14.20 -7.51
N SER A 28 -3.32 -14.35 -8.43
CA SER A 28 -4.64 -14.92 -8.13
C SER A 28 -4.54 -16.35 -7.54
N LYS A 29 -3.65 -17.19 -8.08
CA LYS A 29 -3.43 -18.54 -7.53
C LYS A 29 -2.79 -18.53 -6.15
N LYS A 30 -1.79 -17.66 -5.92
CA LYS A 30 -1.06 -17.58 -4.63
C LYS A 30 -1.94 -17.04 -3.52
N HIS A 31 -2.79 -16.05 -3.78
CA HIS A 31 -3.72 -15.44 -2.82
C HIS A 31 -5.15 -16.01 -2.87
N GLY A 32 -5.38 -17.12 -3.58
CA GLY A 32 -6.72 -17.59 -3.99
C GLY A 32 -7.75 -17.79 -2.88
N ARG A 33 -7.32 -18.00 -1.62
CA ARG A 33 -8.22 -18.12 -0.45
C ARG A 33 -8.06 -16.97 0.54
N GLN A 34 -7.20 -16.02 0.23
CA GLN A 34 -6.94 -14.89 1.11
C GLN A 34 -7.99 -13.80 0.88
N THR A 35 -8.46 -13.22 1.97
CA THR A 35 -9.31 -12.03 1.96
C THR A 35 -8.60 -10.84 2.59
N ARG A 36 -9.10 -9.64 2.36
CA ARG A 36 -8.66 -8.43 3.04
C ARG A 36 -8.98 -8.54 4.53
N LYS A 37 -8.05 -8.12 5.35
CA LYS A 37 -8.11 -8.28 6.81
C LYS A 37 -9.40 -7.73 7.41
N GLY A 38 -10.19 -8.62 8.03
CA GLY A 38 -11.46 -8.27 8.67
C GLY A 38 -12.62 -8.05 7.70
N THR A 39 -12.53 -8.57 6.48
CA THR A 39 -13.59 -8.51 5.46
C THR A 39 -13.65 -9.82 4.67
N ASP A 40 -14.68 -10.00 3.85
CA ASP A 40 -14.81 -11.11 2.89
C ASP A 40 -14.33 -10.72 1.48
N VAL A 41 -13.76 -9.54 1.31
CA VAL A 41 -13.25 -9.06 0.02
C VAL A 41 -12.04 -9.89 -0.40
N PRO A 42 -12.05 -10.55 -1.58
CA PRO A 42 -10.91 -11.32 -2.07
C PRO A 42 -9.65 -10.46 -2.18
N TYR A 43 -8.49 -11.00 -1.75
CA TYR A 43 -7.23 -10.24 -1.70
C TYR A 43 -6.80 -9.71 -3.08
N ILE A 44 -7.16 -10.41 -4.15
CA ILE A 44 -6.89 -10.00 -5.52
C ILE A 44 -7.44 -8.60 -5.85
N ALA A 45 -8.52 -8.16 -5.21
CA ALA A 45 -9.07 -6.81 -5.38
C ALA A 45 -8.07 -5.73 -5.00
N HIS A 46 -7.26 -5.97 -3.94
CA HIS A 46 -6.18 -5.08 -3.56
C HIS A 46 -5.07 -5.04 -4.62
N LEU A 47 -4.61 -6.21 -5.07
CA LEU A 47 -3.52 -6.31 -6.03
C LEU A 47 -3.88 -5.65 -7.37
N LEU A 48 -5.11 -5.84 -7.84
CA LEU A 48 -5.65 -5.16 -9.02
C LEU A 48 -5.73 -3.64 -8.82
N GLY A 49 -6.19 -3.19 -7.65
CA GLY A 49 -6.24 -1.76 -7.31
C GLY A 49 -4.86 -1.11 -7.28
N VAL A 50 -3.85 -1.79 -6.74
CA VAL A 50 -2.47 -1.29 -6.73
C VAL A 50 -1.91 -1.24 -8.16
N ALA A 51 -2.11 -2.29 -8.96
CA ALA A 51 -1.67 -2.32 -10.36
C ALA A 51 -2.34 -1.21 -11.19
N SER A 52 -3.64 -0.95 -10.99
CA SER A 52 -4.35 0.17 -11.64
C SER A 52 -3.70 1.52 -11.30
N LEU A 53 -3.45 1.79 -10.01
CA LEU A 53 -2.81 3.02 -9.56
C LEU A 53 -1.40 3.21 -10.15
N VAL A 54 -0.62 2.13 -10.25
CA VAL A 54 0.71 2.16 -10.88
C VAL A 54 0.61 2.54 -12.36
N LEU A 55 -0.31 1.92 -13.11
CA LEU A 55 -0.53 2.22 -14.53
C LEU A 55 -1.03 3.66 -14.75
N GLU A 56 -1.97 4.11 -13.94
CA GLU A 56 -2.49 5.49 -13.98
C GLU A 56 -1.41 6.54 -13.65
N ALA A 57 -0.41 6.16 -12.86
CA ALA A 57 0.74 7.02 -12.55
C ALA A 57 1.86 6.95 -13.60
N GLY A 58 1.64 6.22 -14.71
CA GLY A 58 2.60 6.10 -15.81
C GLY A 58 3.65 5.00 -15.63
N GLY A 59 3.43 4.05 -14.69
CA GLY A 59 4.26 2.86 -14.54
C GLY A 59 4.18 1.95 -15.76
N ASP A 60 5.27 1.26 -16.07
CA ASP A 60 5.35 0.31 -17.17
C ASP A 60 4.89 -1.10 -16.78
N GLU A 61 5.00 -2.06 -17.71
CA GLU A 61 4.59 -3.45 -17.50
C GLU A 61 5.30 -4.10 -16.32
N ASP A 62 6.61 -3.88 -16.13
CA ASP A 62 7.37 -4.48 -15.02
C ASP A 62 6.88 -3.95 -13.66
N MET A 63 6.61 -2.65 -13.56
CA MET A 63 6.03 -2.05 -12.35
C MET A 63 4.61 -2.57 -12.09
N ALA A 64 3.79 -2.73 -13.13
CA ALA A 64 2.43 -3.28 -12.99
C ALA A 64 2.47 -4.75 -12.55
N ILE A 65 3.40 -5.56 -13.08
CA ILE A 65 3.66 -6.93 -12.63
C ILE A 65 4.11 -6.94 -11.17
N ALA A 66 5.06 -6.08 -10.81
CA ALA A 66 5.51 -5.97 -9.42
C ALA A 66 4.36 -5.57 -8.48
N ALA A 67 3.47 -4.69 -8.91
CA ALA A 67 2.27 -4.32 -8.17
C ALA A 67 1.32 -5.51 -7.92
N LEU A 68 1.14 -6.40 -8.91
CA LEU A 68 0.37 -7.63 -8.71
C LEU A 68 1.04 -8.61 -7.74
N LEU A 69 2.37 -8.56 -7.62
CA LEU A 69 3.17 -9.56 -6.89
C LEU A 69 3.74 -9.03 -5.57
N HIS A 70 3.52 -7.77 -5.21
CA HIS A 70 4.24 -7.10 -4.12
C HIS A 70 4.08 -7.79 -2.75
N ASP A 71 2.94 -8.42 -2.49
CA ASP A 71 2.66 -9.13 -1.24
C ASP A 71 2.92 -10.65 -1.30
N VAL A 72 3.21 -11.21 -2.50
CA VAL A 72 3.39 -12.67 -2.66
C VAL A 72 4.58 -13.19 -1.84
N VAL A 73 5.66 -12.42 -1.73
CA VAL A 73 6.85 -12.80 -0.96
C VAL A 73 6.52 -12.82 0.53
N GLU A 74 5.88 -11.77 1.04
CA GLU A 74 5.56 -11.64 2.47
C GLU A 74 4.52 -12.67 2.92
N ASP A 75 3.53 -12.96 2.09
CA ASP A 75 2.38 -13.78 2.47
C ASP A 75 2.48 -15.26 2.04
N CYS A 76 3.24 -15.58 0.99
CA CYS A 76 3.16 -16.88 0.33
C CYS A 76 4.48 -17.69 0.28
N GLY A 77 5.58 -17.23 0.90
CA GLY A 77 6.75 -18.12 0.91
C GLY A 77 8.13 -17.50 1.13
N GLY A 78 8.24 -16.21 1.43
CA GLY A 78 9.52 -15.59 1.79
C GLY A 78 10.56 -15.57 0.66
N ALA A 79 11.84 -15.74 1.02
CA ALA A 79 12.95 -15.65 0.07
C ALA A 79 12.86 -16.64 -1.12
N PRO A 80 12.45 -17.91 -0.97
CA PRO A 80 12.24 -18.80 -2.12
C PRO A 80 11.21 -18.27 -3.13
N MET A 81 10.20 -17.56 -2.65
CA MET A 81 9.20 -16.94 -3.51
C MET A 81 9.77 -15.76 -4.31
N LEU A 82 10.66 -14.97 -3.72
CA LEU A 82 11.36 -13.91 -4.42
C LEU A 82 12.21 -14.47 -5.58
N GLU A 83 12.89 -15.59 -5.38
CA GLU A 83 13.65 -16.25 -6.44
C GLU A 83 12.75 -16.83 -7.55
N GLU A 84 11.58 -17.38 -7.20
CA GLU A 84 10.57 -17.78 -8.20
C GLU A 84 10.12 -16.58 -9.05
N ILE A 85 9.86 -15.43 -8.41
CA ILE A 85 9.49 -14.20 -9.11
C ILE A 85 10.63 -13.74 -10.04
N ARG A 86 11.89 -13.74 -9.56
CA ARG A 86 13.07 -13.38 -10.36
C ARG A 86 13.19 -14.23 -11.61
N ARG A 87 13.06 -15.55 -11.47
CA ARG A 87 13.17 -16.49 -12.59
C ARG A 87 12.03 -16.32 -13.60
N ARG A 88 10.80 -16.02 -13.16
CA ARG A 88 9.60 -15.95 -14.03
C ARG A 88 9.39 -14.58 -14.66
N PHE A 89 9.62 -13.53 -13.90
CA PHE A 89 9.26 -12.17 -14.28
C PHE A 89 10.45 -11.23 -14.44
N GLY A 90 11.67 -11.70 -14.12
CA GLY A 90 12.90 -10.96 -14.31
C GLY A 90 13.39 -10.22 -13.07
N SER A 91 14.67 -9.79 -13.14
CA SER A 91 15.37 -9.19 -12.00
C SER A 91 14.79 -7.84 -11.58
N ARG A 92 14.30 -7.02 -12.51
CA ARG A 92 13.69 -5.71 -12.20
C ARG A 92 12.39 -5.87 -11.41
N VAL A 93 11.51 -6.78 -11.83
CA VAL A 93 10.28 -7.09 -11.07
C VAL A 93 10.60 -7.60 -9.67
N ALA A 94 11.53 -8.55 -9.55
CA ALA A 94 11.95 -9.08 -8.26
C ALA A 94 12.55 -8.02 -7.34
N HIS A 95 13.34 -7.09 -7.90
CA HIS A 95 13.89 -5.97 -7.14
C HIS A 95 12.80 -5.04 -6.56
N ILE A 96 11.82 -4.67 -7.38
CA ILE A 96 10.71 -3.84 -6.92
C ILE A 96 9.90 -4.56 -5.83
N VAL A 97 9.60 -5.85 -6.04
CA VAL A 97 8.86 -6.67 -5.05
C VAL A 97 9.64 -6.78 -3.73
N ASP A 98 10.98 -6.98 -3.80
CA ASP A 98 11.84 -7.00 -2.63
C ASP A 98 11.73 -5.67 -1.85
N GLY A 99 11.85 -4.54 -2.54
CA GLY A 99 11.71 -3.21 -1.96
C GLY A 99 10.35 -2.95 -1.29
N CYS A 100 9.29 -3.59 -1.76
CA CYS A 100 7.95 -3.52 -1.15
C CYS A 100 7.77 -4.46 0.05
N THR A 101 8.60 -5.52 0.17
CA THR A 101 8.47 -6.58 1.20
C THR A 101 8.86 -6.08 2.58
N ASP A 102 7.98 -6.17 3.56
CA ASP A 102 8.17 -5.70 4.94
C ASP A 102 8.87 -6.74 5.84
N ALA A 103 8.65 -8.04 5.59
CA ALA A 103 9.27 -9.14 6.35
C ALA A 103 9.35 -10.44 5.53
N TYR A 104 10.45 -11.17 5.72
CA TYR A 104 10.72 -12.47 5.10
C TYR A 104 10.47 -13.66 6.03
N THR A 105 10.38 -13.41 7.33
CA THR A 105 10.32 -14.45 8.37
C THR A 105 8.95 -14.52 9.03
N ARG A 106 8.61 -15.72 9.51
CA ARG A 106 7.47 -15.97 10.41
C ARG A 106 8.00 -16.68 11.66
N PRO A 107 7.68 -16.20 12.87
CA PRO A 107 6.85 -15.01 13.14
C PRO A 107 7.51 -13.71 12.67
N LYS A 108 6.68 -12.74 12.28
CA LYS A 108 7.17 -11.41 11.88
C LYS A 108 7.76 -10.69 13.10
N PRO A 109 8.82 -9.89 12.93
CA PRO A 109 9.33 -9.02 14.00
C PRO A 109 8.28 -8.06 14.56
N PRO A 110 8.51 -7.40 15.72
CA PRO A 110 7.57 -6.43 16.29
C PRO A 110 7.13 -5.38 15.29
N TRP A 111 5.83 -5.04 15.33
CA TRP A 111 5.20 -4.19 14.31
C TRP A 111 5.91 -2.85 14.15
N ARG A 112 6.20 -2.16 15.25
CA ARG A 112 6.83 -0.83 15.24
C ARG A 112 8.21 -0.86 14.61
N GLU A 113 9.03 -1.80 15.02
CA GLU A 113 10.39 -2.01 14.50
C GLU A 113 10.39 -2.26 12.97
N ARG A 114 9.46 -3.12 12.49
CA ARG A 114 9.32 -3.37 11.05
C ARG A 114 8.95 -2.10 10.29
N LYS A 115 8.00 -1.31 10.80
CA LYS A 115 7.57 -0.08 10.14
C LYS A 115 8.67 0.98 10.10
N GLU A 116 9.43 1.11 11.17
CA GLU A 116 10.60 2.02 11.19
C GLU A 116 11.71 1.56 10.23
N ARG A 117 11.98 0.26 10.16
CA ARG A 117 12.94 -0.32 9.20
C ARG A 117 12.48 -0.09 7.77
N TYR A 118 11.21 -0.33 7.48
CA TYR A 118 10.63 -0.10 6.16
C TYR A 118 10.75 1.38 5.74
N LEU A 119 10.42 2.33 6.62
CA LEU A 119 10.55 3.77 6.34
C LEU A 119 12.00 4.18 6.05
N LYS A 120 12.97 3.65 6.82
CA LYS A 120 14.39 3.90 6.56
C LYS A 120 14.82 3.38 5.18
N ARG A 121 14.39 2.19 4.81
CA ARG A 121 14.69 1.61 3.51
C ARG A 121 14.03 2.40 2.38
N LEU A 122 12.77 2.76 2.52
CA LEU A 122 12.02 3.54 1.54
C LEU A 122 12.71 4.86 1.18
N ALA A 123 13.44 5.48 2.10
CA ALA A 123 14.17 6.72 1.87
C ALA A 123 15.30 6.56 0.82
N THR A 124 15.81 5.34 0.61
CA THR A 124 16.92 5.02 -0.31
C THR A 124 16.49 4.20 -1.52
N GLU A 125 15.23 3.80 -1.61
CA GLU A 125 14.70 3.03 -2.75
C GLU A 125 14.66 3.87 -4.04
N ASP A 126 14.79 3.19 -5.16
CA ASP A 126 14.67 3.81 -6.49
C ASP A 126 13.23 4.26 -6.81
N SER A 127 13.09 4.99 -7.92
CA SER A 127 11.81 5.57 -8.35
C SER A 127 10.72 4.53 -8.62
N ASP A 128 11.09 3.36 -9.17
CA ASP A 128 10.14 2.32 -9.55
C ASP A 128 9.56 1.64 -8.31
N THR A 129 10.43 1.26 -7.38
CA THR A 129 10.07 0.71 -6.07
C THR A 129 9.21 1.69 -5.27
N ARG A 130 9.60 2.98 -5.25
CA ARG A 130 8.84 4.03 -4.57
C ARG A 130 7.46 4.23 -5.18
N LEU A 131 7.31 4.14 -6.51
CA LEU A 131 6.02 4.29 -7.18
C LEU A 131 5.07 3.15 -6.80
N VAL A 132 5.52 1.89 -6.89
CA VAL A 132 4.71 0.71 -6.53
C VAL A 132 4.36 0.73 -5.04
N SER A 133 5.32 1.07 -4.20
CA SER A 133 5.12 1.22 -2.76
C SER A 133 4.09 2.32 -2.42
N ALA A 134 4.16 3.48 -3.09
CA ALA A 134 3.18 4.56 -2.91
C ALA A 134 1.77 4.14 -3.33
N ALA A 135 1.63 3.41 -4.44
CA ALA A 135 0.35 2.89 -4.91
C ALA A 135 -0.27 1.91 -3.91
N ASP A 136 0.52 0.98 -3.35
CA ASP A 136 0.07 0.05 -2.29
C ASP A 136 -0.41 0.83 -1.06
N LYS A 137 0.41 1.75 -0.56
CA LYS A 137 0.08 2.49 0.66
C LYS A 137 -1.11 3.42 0.47
N LEU A 138 -1.26 4.04 -0.71
CA LEU A 138 -2.45 4.81 -1.05
C LEU A 138 -3.71 3.94 -1.11
N HIS A 139 -3.65 2.77 -1.77
CA HIS A 139 -4.78 1.85 -1.82
C HIS A 139 -5.21 1.41 -0.42
N ASN A 140 -4.26 1.09 0.44
CA ASN A 140 -4.52 0.73 1.83
C ASN A 140 -5.08 1.91 2.65
N ALA A 141 -4.56 3.14 2.49
CA ALA A 141 -5.08 4.33 3.17
C ALA A 141 -6.53 4.62 2.79
N ARG A 142 -6.86 4.51 1.49
CA ARG A 142 -8.25 4.66 0.99
C ARG A 142 -9.19 3.64 1.61
N ALA A 143 -8.78 2.38 1.68
CA ALA A 143 -9.57 1.33 2.34
C ALA A 143 -9.80 1.64 3.82
N ILE A 144 -8.76 2.06 4.55
CA ILE A 144 -8.88 2.45 5.96
C ILE A 144 -9.85 3.63 6.13
N LEU A 145 -9.75 4.65 5.28
CA LEU A 145 -10.64 5.82 5.32
C LEU A 145 -12.10 5.43 5.08
N THR A 146 -12.36 4.58 4.08
CA THR A 146 -13.70 4.05 3.80
C THR A 146 -14.25 3.28 4.99
N ASP A 147 -13.48 2.32 5.51
CA ASP A 147 -13.86 1.52 6.68
C ASP A 147 -14.11 2.38 7.92
N TYR A 148 -13.30 3.42 8.12
CA TYR A 148 -13.45 4.32 9.25
C TYR A 148 -14.73 5.18 9.15
N ARG A 149 -15.10 5.59 7.93
CA ARG A 149 -16.37 6.30 7.70
C ARG A 149 -17.59 5.43 8.02
N GLU A 150 -17.49 4.12 7.76
CA GLU A 150 -18.58 3.17 8.00
C GLU A 150 -18.62 2.68 9.45
N SER A 151 -17.48 2.38 10.04
CA SER A 151 -17.38 1.66 11.32
C SER A 151 -16.75 2.47 12.47
N GLY A 152 -16.26 3.69 12.20
CA GLY A 152 -15.65 4.55 13.21
C GLY A 152 -14.46 3.91 13.93
N GLU A 153 -14.37 4.13 15.24
CA GLU A 153 -13.27 3.68 16.10
C GLU A 153 -13.02 2.16 16.08
N SER A 154 -14.05 1.33 15.80
CA SER A 154 -13.90 -0.12 15.73
C SER A 154 -12.98 -0.57 14.58
N THR A 155 -12.80 0.26 13.56
CA THR A 155 -11.86 0.02 12.46
C THR A 155 -10.44 -0.27 12.97
N TRP A 156 -10.01 0.39 14.04
CA TRP A 156 -8.65 0.25 14.58
C TRP A 156 -8.37 -1.10 15.25
N GLU A 157 -9.41 -1.85 15.62
CA GLU A 157 -9.26 -3.16 16.27
C GLU A 157 -8.57 -4.17 15.36
N ARG A 158 -8.73 -4.04 14.05
CA ARG A 158 -8.10 -4.90 13.04
C ARG A 158 -6.59 -4.69 12.90
N PHE A 159 -6.06 -3.54 13.32
CA PHE A 159 -4.67 -3.17 13.11
C PHE A 159 -3.82 -3.38 14.36
N THR A 160 -2.64 -4.00 14.18
CA THR A 160 -1.67 -4.20 15.27
C THR A 160 -1.20 -2.88 15.87
N GLY A 161 -1.02 -1.85 15.04
CA GLY A 161 -0.63 -0.50 15.50
C GLY A 161 -1.75 0.26 16.19
N LYS A 162 -2.98 -0.28 16.22
CA LYS A 162 -4.17 0.42 16.68
C LYS A 162 -4.29 1.80 16.02
N ARG A 163 -5.09 2.70 16.57
CA ARG A 163 -5.30 4.04 16.04
C ARG A 163 -3.99 4.84 15.94
N GLU A 164 -3.32 5.03 17.07
CA GLU A 164 -2.14 5.90 17.15
C GLU A 164 -0.98 5.42 16.28
N GLY A 165 -0.66 4.13 16.36
CA GLY A 165 0.41 3.56 15.56
C GLY A 165 0.09 3.60 14.05
N THR A 166 -1.17 3.34 13.66
CA THR A 166 -1.58 3.38 12.26
C THR A 166 -1.50 4.80 11.71
N LEU A 167 -2.06 5.80 12.39
CA LEU A 167 -1.99 7.20 11.98
C LEU A 167 -0.55 7.69 11.93
N TRP A 168 0.27 7.38 12.96
CA TRP A 168 1.70 7.69 12.95
C TRP A 168 2.39 7.11 11.69
N TYR A 169 2.15 5.84 11.36
CA TYR A 169 2.80 5.19 10.23
C TYR A 169 2.44 5.86 8.89
N TYR A 170 1.15 6.13 8.66
CA TYR A 170 0.72 6.79 7.44
C TYR A 170 1.24 8.24 7.34
N ARG A 171 1.33 8.97 8.45
CA ARG A 171 1.95 10.29 8.46
C ARG A 171 3.44 10.25 8.14
N GLN A 172 4.17 9.22 8.61
CA GLN A 172 5.57 9.04 8.22
C GLN A 172 5.71 8.66 6.74
N LEU A 173 4.83 7.79 6.21
CA LEU A 173 4.82 7.45 4.78
C LEU A 173 4.62 8.69 3.90
N VAL A 174 3.66 9.55 4.24
CA VAL A 174 3.45 10.82 3.52
C VAL A 174 4.74 11.64 3.51
N LYS A 175 5.40 11.83 4.66
CA LYS A 175 6.67 12.55 4.73
C LYS A 175 7.77 11.96 3.84
N GLU A 176 7.92 10.63 3.87
CA GLU A 176 8.95 9.96 3.07
C GLU A 176 8.66 10.03 1.57
N PHE A 177 7.42 9.88 1.14
CA PHE A 177 7.06 9.99 -0.27
C PHE A 177 7.17 11.43 -0.78
N SER A 178 6.88 12.43 0.05
CA SER A 178 6.98 13.86 -0.32
C SER A 178 8.43 14.37 -0.42
N ARG A 179 9.45 13.60 -0.01
CA ARG A 179 10.86 13.93 -0.25
C ARG A 179 11.30 13.79 -1.71
N GLY A 180 10.50 13.14 -2.55
CA GLY A 180 10.73 13.00 -3.98
C GLY A 180 10.08 14.11 -4.80
N LYS A 181 10.02 13.93 -6.12
CA LYS A 181 9.20 14.79 -6.98
C LYS A 181 7.72 14.56 -6.63
N ASP A 182 6.98 15.65 -6.50
CA ASP A 182 5.54 15.61 -6.39
C ASP A 182 4.94 14.76 -7.52
N ASN A 183 4.11 13.81 -7.15
CA ASN A 183 3.36 13.02 -8.10
C ASN A 183 1.92 12.82 -7.62
N ARG A 184 1.05 12.40 -8.54
CA ARG A 184 -0.37 12.23 -8.28
C ARG A 184 -0.67 11.31 -7.10
N LEU A 185 0.11 10.23 -6.90
CA LEU A 185 -0.11 9.27 -5.83
C LEU A 185 0.22 9.86 -4.46
N THR A 186 1.34 10.58 -4.34
CA THR A 186 1.76 11.19 -3.07
C THR A 186 0.82 12.30 -2.64
N ASN A 187 0.38 13.15 -3.59
CA ASN A 187 -0.57 14.22 -3.32
C ASN A 187 -1.94 13.67 -2.90
N GLU A 188 -2.37 12.57 -3.49
CA GLU A 188 -3.61 11.91 -3.09
C GLU A 188 -3.48 11.23 -1.74
N MET A 189 -2.33 10.61 -1.45
CA MET A 189 -2.07 10.01 -0.13
C MET A 189 -2.11 11.06 0.98
N GLU A 190 -1.52 12.24 0.76
CA GLU A 190 -1.60 13.35 1.72
C GLU A 190 -3.05 13.73 2.02
N ARG A 191 -3.89 13.87 0.97
CA ARG A 191 -5.32 14.19 1.13
C ARG A 191 -6.06 13.14 1.93
N VAL A 192 -5.88 11.87 1.57
CA VAL A 192 -6.55 10.74 2.24
C VAL A 192 -6.12 10.63 3.70
N VAL A 193 -4.83 10.73 3.99
CA VAL A 193 -4.30 10.64 5.37
C VAL A 193 -4.75 11.83 6.21
N SER A 194 -4.70 13.05 5.66
CA SER A 194 -5.18 14.25 6.36
C SER A 194 -6.66 14.18 6.68
N GLU A 195 -7.48 13.63 5.80
CA GLU A 195 -8.90 13.43 6.07
C GLU A 195 -9.13 12.38 7.15
N LEU A 196 -8.43 11.24 7.08
CA LEU A 196 -8.50 10.20 8.10
C LEU A 196 -8.13 10.73 9.49
N GLU A 197 -7.07 11.55 9.60
CA GLU A 197 -6.66 12.18 10.86
C GLU A 197 -7.72 13.14 11.40
N LYS A 198 -8.33 13.96 10.53
CA LYS A 198 -9.41 14.87 10.93
C LYS A 198 -10.62 14.12 11.48
N LEU A 199 -11.07 13.08 10.78
CA LEU A 199 -12.20 12.26 11.23
C LEU A 199 -11.88 11.54 12.55
N ALA A 200 -10.68 10.98 12.68
CA ALA A 200 -10.26 10.32 13.90
C ALA A 200 -10.18 11.30 15.09
N ALA A 201 -9.71 12.55 14.89
CA ALA A 201 -9.65 13.57 15.94
C ALA A 201 -11.07 13.96 16.44
N THR A 202 -12.02 14.11 15.53
CA THR A 202 -13.40 14.50 15.85
C THR A 202 -14.12 13.42 16.64
N ASN A 203 -14.04 12.16 16.21
CA ASN A 203 -14.75 11.06 16.87
C ASN A 203 -14.07 10.62 18.19
N GLY A 204 -12.75 10.72 18.31
CA GLY A 204 -12.03 10.44 19.55
C GLY A 204 -12.37 11.40 20.70
N GLY A 205 -12.75 12.64 20.40
CA GLY A 205 -13.22 13.63 21.37
C GLY A 205 -14.61 13.31 21.94
N ASP A 206 -15.49 12.71 21.18
CA ASP A 206 -16.86 12.39 21.60
C ASP A 206 -16.93 11.15 22.52
N VAL A 207 -16.04 10.17 22.30
CA VAL A 207 -15.96 8.97 23.17
C VAL A 207 -15.44 9.32 24.57
N SER A 208 -14.51 10.28 24.69
CA SER A 208 -14.01 10.74 25.99
C SER A 208 -15.09 11.50 26.78
N LYS A 209 -15.90 12.32 26.13
CA LYS A 209 -17.01 13.04 26.75
C LYS A 209 -18.12 12.09 27.21
N ARG A 210 -18.44 11.04 26.46
CA ARG A 210 -19.46 10.03 26.86
C ARG A 210 -19.01 9.17 28.04
N ARG A 211 -17.71 8.87 28.19
CA ARG A 211 -17.14 8.17 29.35
C ARG A 211 -17.14 9.03 30.60
N SER A 212 -16.80 10.31 30.50
CA SER A 212 -16.83 11.28 31.60
C SER A 212 -18.23 11.48 32.16
N ASN A 213 -19.26 11.56 31.30
CA ASN A 213 -20.65 11.70 31.72
C ASN A 213 -21.28 10.43 32.34
N ARG A 214 -20.75 9.24 32.03
CA ARG A 214 -21.22 7.99 32.69
C ARG A 214 -20.65 7.81 34.10
N SER A 215 -19.43 8.28 34.35
CA SER A 215 -18.82 8.22 35.69
C SER A 215 -19.39 9.22 36.69
N HIS A 216 -20.09 10.28 36.23
CA HIS A 216 -20.80 11.23 37.11
C HIS A 216 -22.21 10.80 37.47
N LYS A 217 -22.84 9.87 36.71
CA LYS A 217 -24.20 9.38 37.01
C LYS A 217 -24.27 8.13 37.93
N GLN A 218 -23.12 7.66 38.40
CA GLN A 218 -23.04 6.50 39.30
C GLN A 218 -22.65 6.90 40.74
N LYS A 219 -22.71 8.19 41.10
CA LYS A 219 -22.38 8.70 42.43
C LYS A 219 -23.54 9.46 43.12
N ASP A 220 -24.76 9.28 42.65
CA ASP A 220 -25.97 9.75 43.34
C ASP A 220 -26.88 8.56 43.73
#